data_6a07c3385240f2760838086cbaf66980
#
_entry.id   6a07c3385240f2760838086cbaf66980
#
_cell.length_a   1.000
_cell.length_b   1.000
_cell.length_c   1.000
_cell.angle_alpha   90.00
_cell.angle_beta   90.00
_cell.angle_gamma   90.00
#
_symmetry.space_group_name_H-M   'P 1'
#
loop_
_entity.id
_entity.type
_entity.pdbx_description
1 polymer ?
#
loop_
_entity_poly.entity_id
_entity_poly.type
_entity_poly.pdbx_seq_one_letter_code
_entity_poly.pdbx_strand_id
1 'polypeptide(L)'
;LYGRNTMGGIINVYTKSPLKYEGTNIWLSNGNYGYRDYALSHYKKIGEKFGYTVSGDFQSSDGYFTNLFTDKKADDMKSGSARIRLEWKPRKNLSIGLMSSFDRSVQGGYPYAVCDSVTHKPGEVNYNDYSFYKRTLSTTGFSADYQGRGYSINSRTAFQYISDHQGIDQDFSPKSIYFARQDMKQKMFSEELNIKSTTPGCYKWLFGAFGFWQGIDNTVTLDYFTKNYATRKLYDTPTYGVAFYHQSTIDDLLTRGLSLTFGIRYDYEHTSNDFLFYKETDGGSKQMDAFDSRLKFSQVTPKIALQYMFPSTGMLYATVTKGYKTGGFNTSFDREEDRTFRPETSWNYELGAKHPLLDNRLNAEICFFWIDWKNQQIYQMLATQNGQFLRNAGRSESKGVEVSLQGNPVNGLMVQVNYGFTHATFKDYKDERKGIDYSGNFLPMVPRHTFAVGADYTIPNPCRHIDRFTISANYTGTGRIQWKEDNKISQPYYGLLNAKVSATKDFITFAIWGKNMTGADYSAFYFETGGKGLAQKGRPFTIGGNIQLNF
;
A
#
# COMPACT_ATOMS: atom_id res chain seq x y z
N LEU A 1 -11.44 -11.52 -9.83
CA LEU A 1 -12.25 -11.43 -8.60
C LEU A 1 -11.34 -11.48 -7.39
N TYR A 2 -11.27 -10.37 -6.67
CA TYR A 2 -10.43 -10.24 -5.49
C TYR A 2 -11.32 -10.25 -4.24
N GLY A 3 -10.82 -10.77 -3.11
CA GLY A 3 -11.60 -11.03 -1.91
C GLY A 3 -11.39 -9.98 -0.81
N ARG A 4 -11.03 -10.45 0.38
CA ARG A 4 -10.87 -9.64 1.58
C ARG A 4 -9.92 -8.44 1.39
N ASN A 5 -10.27 -7.32 2.00
CA ASN A 5 -9.41 -6.12 2.09
C ASN A 5 -8.97 -5.52 0.74
N THR A 6 -9.78 -5.65 -0.33
CA THR A 6 -9.44 -5.18 -1.68
C THR A 6 -10.24 -3.96 -2.14
N MET A 7 -10.84 -3.20 -1.20
CA MET A 7 -11.67 -2.03 -1.52
C MET A 7 -10.87 -0.87 -2.12
N GLY A 8 -9.60 -0.69 -1.73
CA GLY A 8 -8.75 0.41 -2.20
C GLY A 8 -8.03 0.12 -3.52
N GLY A 9 -8.09 -1.11 -4.03
CA GLY A 9 -7.39 -1.53 -5.24
C GLY A 9 -6.34 -2.61 -5.02
N ILE A 10 -5.67 -3.04 -6.10
CA ILE A 10 -4.66 -4.10 -6.10
C ILE A 10 -3.49 -3.68 -6.95
N ILE A 11 -2.27 -3.90 -6.42
CA ILE A 11 -1.03 -3.73 -7.15
C ILE A 11 -0.44 -5.11 -7.44
N ASN A 12 -0.33 -5.46 -8.72
CA ASN A 12 0.31 -6.69 -9.15
C ASN A 12 1.73 -6.40 -9.65
N VAL A 13 2.73 -7.07 -9.07
CA VAL A 13 4.13 -6.94 -9.47
C VAL A 13 4.58 -8.23 -10.15
N TYR A 14 4.96 -8.11 -11.41
CA TYR A 14 5.49 -9.23 -12.21
C TYR A 14 7.01 -9.09 -12.33
N THR A 15 7.74 -10.02 -11.73
CA THR A 15 9.19 -10.05 -11.83
C THR A 15 9.62 -10.68 -13.17
N LYS A 16 10.80 -10.27 -13.70
CA LYS A 16 11.36 -10.87 -14.91
C LYS A 16 11.59 -12.38 -14.71
N SER A 17 11.25 -13.18 -15.71
CA SER A 17 11.53 -14.62 -15.71
C SER A 17 12.99 -14.89 -16.07
N PRO A 18 13.74 -15.68 -15.29
CA PRO A 18 15.12 -16.05 -15.61
C PRO A 18 15.24 -16.98 -16.83
N LEU A 19 14.12 -17.54 -17.32
CA LEU A 19 14.10 -18.31 -18.57
C LEU A 19 14.03 -17.41 -19.82
N LYS A 20 13.63 -16.12 -19.63
CA LYS A 20 13.47 -15.15 -20.73
C LYS A 20 14.45 -14.01 -20.66
N TYR A 21 15.08 -13.79 -19.52
CA TYR A 21 16.00 -12.69 -19.27
C TYR A 21 17.26 -13.22 -18.59
N GLU A 22 18.42 -12.88 -19.14
CA GLU A 22 19.73 -13.14 -18.54
C GLU A 22 20.46 -11.82 -18.36
N GLY A 23 21.36 -11.76 -17.40
CA GLY A 23 22.19 -10.60 -17.16
C GLY A 23 22.35 -10.25 -15.69
N THR A 24 23.18 -9.26 -15.45
CA THR A 24 23.46 -8.71 -14.11
C THR A 24 23.17 -7.22 -14.12
N ASN A 25 22.41 -6.77 -13.14
CA ASN A 25 22.15 -5.33 -12.93
C ASN A 25 22.72 -4.93 -11.59
N ILE A 26 23.50 -3.85 -11.56
CA ILE A 26 24.02 -3.21 -10.35
C ILE A 26 23.49 -1.79 -10.29
N TRP A 27 22.99 -1.38 -9.15
CA TRP A 27 22.51 -0.04 -8.87
C TRP A 27 23.24 0.50 -7.64
N LEU A 28 23.87 1.67 -7.76
CA LEU A 28 24.57 2.36 -6.70
C LEU A 28 24.11 3.81 -6.69
N SER A 29 23.43 4.25 -5.64
CA SER A 29 22.94 5.62 -5.49
C SER A 29 23.33 6.20 -4.15
N ASN A 30 23.80 7.45 -4.15
CA ASN A 30 24.13 8.21 -2.96
C ASN A 30 23.52 9.61 -3.05
N GLY A 31 23.18 10.18 -1.89
CA GLY A 31 22.59 11.52 -1.81
C GLY A 31 22.89 12.20 -0.48
N ASN A 32 22.41 13.43 -0.34
CA ASN A 32 22.44 14.14 0.94
C ASN A 32 21.62 13.40 2.02
N TYR A 33 21.71 13.81 3.26
CA TYR A 33 21.13 13.14 4.44
C TYR A 33 21.62 11.68 4.61
N GLY A 34 22.86 11.37 4.18
CA GLY A 34 23.43 10.03 4.26
C GLY A 34 22.67 8.98 3.45
N TYR A 35 21.89 9.40 2.44
CA TYR A 35 21.13 8.48 1.59
C TYR A 35 22.07 7.58 0.80
N ARG A 36 21.85 6.28 0.91
CA ARG A 36 22.52 5.21 0.16
C ARG A 36 21.48 4.20 -0.27
N ASP A 37 21.57 3.75 -1.51
CA ASP A 37 20.66 2.75 -2.09
C ASP A 37 21.47 1.91 -3.08
N TYR A 38 21.74 0.65 -2.70
CA TYR A 38 22.59 -0.27 -3.45
C TYR A 38 21.79 -1.54 -3.73
N ALA A 39 21.75 -1.94 -4.99
CA ALA A 39 21.07 -3.16 -5.38
C ALA A 39 21.87 -3.97 -6.40
N LEU A 40 21.74 -5.28 -6.33
CA LEU A 40 22.29 -6.25 -7.25
C LEU A 40 21.21 -7.24 -7.66
N SER A 41 21.10 -7.54 -8.93
CA SER A 41 20.30 -8.67 -9.40
C SER A 41 21.01 -9.40 -10.53
N HIS A 42 21.02 -10.73 -10.42
CA HIS A 42 21.63 -11.63 -11.41
C HIS A 42 20.58 -12.64 -11.87
N TYR A 43 20.45 -12.77 -13.18
CA TYR A 43 19.51 -13.65 -13.85
C TYR A 43 20.29 -14.62 -14.72
N LYS A 44 20.05 -15.91 -14.59
CA LYS A 44 20.73 -16.95 -15.35
C LYS A 44 19.79 -18.05 -15.78
N LYS A 45 19.85 -18.40 -17.04
CA LYS A 45 19.24 -19.58 -17.64
C LYS A 45 20.27 -20.71 -17.67
N ILE A 46 19.89 -21.91 -17.26
CA ILE A 46 20.71 -23.11 -17.30
C ILE A 46 20.03 -24.12 -18.22
N GLY A 47 20.60 -24.32 -19.40
CA GLY A 47 19.95 -25.09 -20.46
C GLY A 47 18.63 -24.46 -20.87
N GLU A 48 17.68 -25.26 -21.40
CA GLU A 48 16.40 -24.74 -21.90
C GLU A 48 15.26 -24.77 -20.86
N LYS A 49 15.47 -25.43 -19.73
CA LYS A 49 14.39 -25.80 -18.80
C LYS A 49 14.49 -25.19 -17.42
N PHE A 50 15.63 -24.69 -17.02
CA PHE A 50 15.85 -24.17 -15.69
C PHE A 50 16.46 -22.77 -15.73
N GLY A 51 16.03 -21.91 -14.81
CA GLY A 51 16.62 -20.60 -14.61
C GLY A 51 16.50 -20.15 -13.16
N TYR A 52 17.40 -19.27 -12.75
CA TYR A 52 17.36 -18.66 -11.43
C TYR A 52 17.61 -17.15 -11.48
N THR A 53 17.08 -16.47 -10.48
CA THR A 53 17.40 -15.07 -10.18
C THR A 53 17.83 -14.99 -8.73
N VAL A 54 18.93 -14.29 -8.47
CA VAL A 54 19.33 -13.86 -7.14
C VAL A 54 19.38 -12.34 -7.13
N SER A 55 18.76 -11.72 -6.16
CA SER A 55 18.82 -10.28 -6.00
C SER A 55 18.90 -9.88 -4.53
N GLY A 56 19.50 -8.74 -4.26
CA GLY A 56 19.56 -8.13 -2.95
C GLY A 56 19.64 -6.62 -3.07
N ASP A 57 19.17 -5.94 -2.05
CA ASP A 57 19.28 -4.50 -1.91
C ASP A 57 19.62 -4.10 -0.49
N PHE A 58 20.24 -2.96 -0.37
CA PHE A 58 20.51 -2.27 0.88
C PHE A 58 20.19 -0.79 0.72
N GLN A 59 19.40 -0.26 1.65
CA GLN A 59 19.07 1.15 1.69
C GLN A 59 19.33 1.73 3.07
N SER A 60 19.91 2.94 3.14
CA SER A 60 20.07 3.67 4.39
C SER A 60 19.92 5.17 4.22
N SER A 61 19.54 5.85 5.29
CA SER A 61 19.47 7.30 5.41
C SER A 61 19.74 7.69 6.85
N ASP A 62 20.47 8.79 7.06
CA ASP A 62 20.72 9.32 8.41
C ASP A 62 19.46 10.00 9.01
N GLY A 63 18.44 10.27 8.16
CA GLY A 63 17.21 10.95 8.54
C GLY A 63 17.20 12.44 8.20
N TYR A 64 16.01 13.01 8.15
CA TYR A 64 15.77 14.40 7.75
C TYR A 64 15.56 15.33 8.94
N PHE A 65 14.92 14.85 10.00
CA PHE A 65 14.43 15.66 11.11
C PHE A 65 15.29 15.45 12.36
N THR A 66 15.87 16.53 12.88
CA THR A 66 16.67 16.49 14.12
C THR A 66 15.72 16.60 15.31
N ASN A 67 15.84 15.70 16.27
CA ASN A 67 15.18 15.79 17.57
C ASN A 67 16.01 16.71 18.48
N LEU A 68 15.46 17.86 18.86
CA LEU A 68 16.13 18.89 19.66
C LEU A 68 16.56 18.42 21.06
N PHE A 69 15.85 17.46 21.64
CA PHE A 69 16.18 16.92 22.96
C PHE A 69 17.45 16.05 22.92
N THR A 70 17.56 15.19 21.89
CA THR A 70 18.64 14.21 21.80
C THR A 70 19.80 14.66 20.92
N ASP A 71 19.63 15.74 20.15
CA ASP A 71 20.53 16.22 19.09
C ASP A 71 20.87 15.15 18.05
N LYS A 72 19.91 14.21 17.81
CA LYS A 72 20.03 13.12 16.84
C LYS A 72 18.89 13.16 15.85
N LYS A 73 19.08 12.50 14.70
CA LYS A 73 17.99 12.32 13.75
C LYS A 73 16.93 11.38 14.33
N ALA A 74 15.65 11.74 14.15
CA ALA A 74 14.53 10.99 14.66
C ALA A 74 14.06 9.89 13.66
N ASP A 75 14.39 10.02 12.38
CA ASP A 75 13.89 9.23 11.26
C ASP A 75 14.99 8.56 10.43
N ASP A 76 16.11 8.19 11.10
CA ASP A 76 17.14 7.38 10.48
C ASP A 76 16.57 6.03 10.01
N MET A 77 17.14 5.45 8.95
CA MET A 77 16.67 4.20 8.39
C MET A 77 17.82 3.35 7.86
N LYS A 78 17.71 2.04 8.10
CA LYS A 78 18.53 1.00 7.44
C LYS A 78 17.61 -0.15 7.07
N SER A 79 17.63 -0.58 5.82
CA SER A 79 16.90 -1.74 5.35
C SER A 79 17.74 -2.55 4.37
N GLY A 80 17.46 -3.82 4.29
CA GLY A 80 18.08 -4.70 3.30
C GLY A 80 17.15 -5.85 2.98
N SER A 81 17.20 -6.29 1.73
CA SER A 81 16.46 -7.46 1.28
C SER A 81 17.32 -8.41 0.46
N ALA A 82 16.91 -9.67 0.46
CA ALA A 82 17.47 -10.70 -0.41
C ALA A 82 16.33 -11.52 -1.00
N ARG A 83 16.43 -11.89 -2.28
CA ARG A 83 15.44 -12.70 -2.97
C ARG A 83 16.11 -13.72 -3.86
N ILE A 84 15.59 -14.95 -3.84
CA ILE A 84 15.88 -15.99 -4.81
C ILE A 84 14.59 -16.38 -5.54
N ARG A 85 14.68 -16.55 -6.85
CA ARG A 85 13.62 -17.12 -7.68
C ARG A 85 14.21 -18.24 -8.52
N LEU A 86 13.57 -19.39 -8.50
CA LEU A 86 13.86 -20.54 -9.32
C LEU A 86 12.68 -20.77 -10.25
N GLU A 87 12.94 -21.07 -11.51
CA GLU A 87 11.91 -21.42 -12.49
C GLU A 87 12.36 -22.64 -13.27
N TRP A 88 11.50 -23.67 -13.29
CA TRP A 88 11.78 -24.94 -13.93
C TRP A 88 10.62 -25.35 -14.85
N LYS A 89 10.95 -25.70 -16.09
CA LYS A 89 10.01 -26.23 -17.10
C LYS A 89 10.36 -27.67 -17.45
N PRO A 90 9.96 -28.64 -16.62
CA PRO A 90 10.27 -30.06 -16.88
C PRO A 90 9.66 -30.55 -18.19
N ARG A 91 8.49 -29.99 -18.56
CA ARG A 91 7.78 -30.29 -19.81
C ARG A 91 7.30 -28.97 -20.45
N LYS A 92 6.97 -29.00 -21.77
CA LYS A 92 6.46 -27.82 -22.49
C LYS A 92 5.18 -27.21 -21.88
N ASN A 93 4.37 -28.06 -21.24
CA ASN A 93 3.08 -27.71 -20.66
C ASN A 93 3.08 -27.59 -19.14
N LEU A 94 4.24 -27.69 -18.47
CA LEU A 94 4.34 -27.58 -17.02
C LEU A 94 5.47 -26.62 -16.66
N SER A 95 5.16 -25.58 -15.88
CA SER A 95 6.12 -24.65 -15.28
C SER A 95 5.98 -24.69 -13.77
N ILE A 96 7.10 -24.79 -13.07
CA ILE A 96 7.19 -24.81 -11.60
C ILE A 96 8.08 -23.64 -11.19
N GLY A 97 7.66 -22.88 -10.21
CA GLY A 97 8.40 -21.75 -9.67
C GLY A 97 8.51 -21.82 -8.15
N LEU A 98 9.67 -21.43 -7.63
CA LEU A 98 9.89 -21.18 -6.21
C LEU A 98 10.48 -19.76 -6.09
N MET A 99 9.91 -18.96 -5.20
CA MET A 99 10.43 -17.64 -4.86
C MET A 99 10.51 -17.53 -3.34
N SER A 100 11.65 -17.09 -2.82
CA SER A 100 11.81 -16.79 -1.40
C SER A 100 12.46 -15.42 -1.25
N SER A 101 11.93 -14.61 -0.35
CA SER A 101 12.49 -13.31 0.01
C SER A 101 12.62 -13.17 1.52
N PHE A 102 13.62 -12.41 1.91
CA PHE A 102 13.86 -11.98 3.28
C PHE A 102 14.14 -10.50 3.28
N ASP A 103 13.43 -9.77 4.11
CA ASP A 103 13.52 -8.32 4.23
C ASP A 103 13.69 -7.93 5.71
N ARG A 104 14.63 -7.05 6.01
CA ARG A 104 14.80 -6.48 7.34
C ARG A 104 14.93 -4.97 7.26
N SER A 105 14.10 -4.27 8.04
CA SER A 105 14.13 -2.82 8.19
C SER A 105 14.28 -2.43 9.66
N VAL A 106 15.14 -1.47 9.92
CA VAL A 106 15.33 -0.83 11.22
C VAL A 106 15.32 0.67 10.96
N GLN A 107 14.39 1.36 11.60
CA GLN A 107 14.27 2.81 11.43
C GLN A 107 13.96 3.47 12.76
N GLY A 108 14.48 4.67 12.94
CA GLY A 108 13.93 5.65 13.85
C GLY A 108 12.51 5.95 13.42
N GLY A 109 11.68 6.42 14.29
CA GLY A 109 10.31 6.56 13.91
C GLY A 109 9.61 7.74 14.54
N TYR A 110 8.53 8.08 13.87
CA TYR A 110 7.54 8.99 14.43
C TYR A 110 8.12 10.40 14.70
N PRO A 111 8.71 11.09 13.66
CA PRO A 111 9.24 12.43 13.83
C PRO A 111 8.09 13.45 13.90
N TYR A 112 7.16 13.21 14.83
CA TYR A 112 6.04 14.10 15.08
C TYR A 112 6.48 15.28 15.95
N ALA A 113 6.00 16.45 15.58
CA ALA A 113 6.20 17.69 16.32
C ALA A 113 4.87 18.26 16.78
N VAL A 114 4.85 18.90 17.94
CA VAL A 114 3.68 19.63 18.42
C VAL A 114 3.41 20.78 17.46
N CYS A 115 2.16 20.91 17.05
CA CYS A 115 1.73 21.99 16.18
C CYS A 115 1.43 23.27 16.97
N ASP A 116 1.67 24.40 16.34
CA ASP A 116 1.15 25.69 16.80
C ASP A 116 -0.39 25.64 16.84
N SER A 117 -0.99 26.13 17.91
CA SER A 117 -2.43 26.02 18.17
C SER A 117 -3.30 26.84 17.22
N VAL A 118 -2.73 27.85 16.56
CA VAL A 118 -3.46 28.76 15.65
C VAL A 118 -3.24 28.38 14.18
N THR A 119 -1.98 28.18 13.82
CA THR A 119 -1.60 27.90 12.42
C THR A 119 -1.65 26.43 12.06
N HIS A 120 -1.70 25.54 13.05
CA HIS A 120 -1.62 24.08 12.94
C HIS A 120 -0.37 23.58 12.19
N LYS A 121 0.65 24.44 12.06
CA LYS A 121 1.95 24.05 11.49
C LYS A 121 2.80 23.32 12.52
N PRO A 122 3.50 22.25 12.11
CA PRO A 122 4.40 21.53 13.01
C PRO A 122 5.60 22.39 13.41
N GLY A 123 5.92 22.38 14.70
CA GLY A 123 7.17 22.89 15.23
C GLY A 123 8.36 21.99 14.90
N GLU A 124 9.34 21.95 15.79
CA GLU A 124 10.48 21.04 15.70
C GLU A 124 10.22 19.77 16.53
N VAL A 125 10.79 18.65 16.11
CA VAL A 125 10.75 17.39 16.86
C VAL A 125 11.53 17.57 18.16
N ASN A 126 10.87 17.30 19.31
CA ASN A 126 11.47 17.53 20.63
C ASN A 126 10.86 16.60 21.68
N TYR A 127 11.38 15.36 21.77
CA TYR A 127 10.92 14.37 22.75
C TYR A 127 12.11 13.56 23.29
N ASN A 128 11.96 12.99 24.51
CA ASN A 128 13.07 12.38 25.23
C ASN A 128 13.30 10.91 24.89
N ASP A 129 12.26 10.11 24.62
CA ASP A 129 12.39 8.68 24.44
C ASP A 129 12.58 8.33 22.96
N TYR A 130 13.60 7.52 22.65
CA TYR A 130 13.88 7.11 21.27
C TYR A 130 12.77 6.23 20.71
N SER A 131 12.06 6.76 19.72
CA SER A 131 11.03 6.04 18.98
C SER A 131 11.62 5.27 17.81
N PHE A 132 11.14 4.04 17.60
CA PHE A 132 11.70 3.16 16.57
C PHE A 132 10.65 2.21 15.99
N TYR A 133 10.94 1.71 14.79
CA TYR A 133 10.21 0.63 14.14
C TYR A 133 11.18 -0.37 13.51
N LYS A 134 11.07 -1.64 13.87
CA LYS A 134 11.89 -2.73 13.35
C LYS A 134 10.99 -3.80 12.77
N ARG A 135 11.23 -4.19 11.52
CA ARG A 135 10.47 -5.24 10.83
C ARG A 135 11.41 -6.30 10.28
N THR A 136 11.01 -7.54 10.42
CA THR A 136 11.56 -8.68 9.68
C THR A 136 10.39 -9.32 8.93
N LEU A 137 10.54 -9.50 7.61
CA LEU A 137 9.56 -10.15 6.74
C LEU A 137 10.25 -11.26 5.96
N SER A 138 9.68 -12.45 5.97
CA SER A 138 10.08 -13.56 5.11
C SER A 138 8.85 -14.07 4.36
N THR A 139 8.99 -14.23 3.05
CA THR A 139 7.92 -14.76 2.21
C THR A 139 8.49 -15.82 1.28
N THR A 140 7.86 -17.00 1.26
CA THR A 140 8.19 -18.07 0.32
C THR A 140 6.95 -18.46 -0.44
N GLY A 141 7.02 -18.44 -1.76
CA GLY A 141 5.93 -18.80 -2.67
C GLY A 141 6.35 -19.95 -3.60
N PHE A 142 5.50 -20.94 -3.71
CA PHE A 142 5.58 -22.00 -4.69
C PHE A 142 4.48 -21.83 -5.74
N SER A 143 4.81 -22.04 -7.01
CA SER A 143 3.88 -21.93 -8.12
C SER A 143 3.96 -23.13 -9.05
N ALA A 144 2.82 -23.62 -9.50
CA ALA A 144 2.72 -24.63 -10.54
C ALA A 144 1.69 -24.20 -11.60
N ASP A 145 2.13 -24.15 -12.86
CA ASP A 145 1.29 -23.78 -14.01
C ASP A 145 1.27 -24.95 -14.99
N TYR A 146 0.10 -25.54 -15.18
CA TYR A 146 -0.11 -26.64 -16.11
C TYR A 146 -1.04 -26.20 -17.26
N GLN A 147 -0.63 -26.46 -18.48
CA GLN A 147 -1.41 -26.21 -19.69
C GLN A 147 -1.96 -27.53 -20.24
N GLY A 148 -3.28 -27.74 -20.10
CA GLY A 148 -3.99 -28.86 -20.68
C GLY A 148 -4.52 -28.56 -22.09
N ARG A 149 -5.29 -29.47 -22.64
CA ARG A 149 -6.03 -29.24 -23.91
C ARG A 149 -7.33 -28.48 -23.59
N GLY A 150 -7.35 -27.18 -23.95
CA GLY A 150 -8.51 -26.32 -23.74
C GLY A 150 -8.67 -25.74 -22.33
N TYR A 151 -7.75 -26.00 -21.41
CA TYR A 151 -7.75 -25.41 -20.07
C TYR A 151 -6.33 -25.22 -19.52
N SER A 152 -6.19 -24.37 -18.51
CA SER A 152 -4.97 -24.28 -17.70
C SER A 152 -5.30 -24.35 -16.22
N ILE A 153 -4.39 -24.92 -15.44
CA ILE A 153 -4.44 -24.98 -13.98
C ILE A 153 -3.27 -24.19 -13.42
N ASN A 154 -3.54 -23.30 -12.48
CA ASN A 154 -2.54 -22.51 -11.78
C ASN A 154 -2.72 -22.71 -10.27
N SER A 155 -1.67 -23.15 -9.58
CA SER A 155 -1.61 -23.29 -8.13
C SER A 155 -0.57 -22.30 -7.59
N ARG A 156 -0.90 -21.63 -6.48
CA ARG A 156 -0.05 -20.65 -5.80
C ARG A 156 -0.11 -20.88 -4.30
N THR A 157 0.91 -21.52 -3.78
CA THR A 157 1.10 -21.72 -2.34
C THR A 157 2.01 -20.64 -1.79
N ALA A 158 1.68 -20.03 -0.68
CA ALA A 158 2.54 -19.05 -0.04
C ALA A 158 2.60 -19.24 1.47
N PHE A 159 3.79 -19.03 2.02
CA PHE A 159 4.05 -18.90 3.45
C PHE A 159 4.69 -17.54 3.72
N GLN A 160 4.19 -16.82 4.73
CA GLN A 160 4.72 -15.53 5.16
C GLN A 160 4.94 -15.52 6.67
N TYR A 161 6.06 -14.96 7.08
CA TYR A 161 6.38 -14.66 8.47
C TYR A 161 6.71 -13.18 8.60
N ILE A 162 6.07 -12.49 9.55
CA ILE A 162 6.34 -11.09 9.91
C ILE A 162 6.67 -11.04 11.38
N SER A 163 7.69 -10.25 11.73
CA SER A 163 7.98 -9.85 13.11
C SER A 163 8.20 -8.36 13.15
N ASP A 164 7.30 -7.65 13.82
CA ASP A 164 7.36 -6.21 14.03
C ASP A 164 7.65 -5.92 15.49
N HIS A 165 8.54 -4.95 15.72
CA HIS A 165 8.86 -4.44 17.04
C HIS A 165 8.94 -2.92 16.96
N GLN A 166 8.07 -2.23 17.68
CA GLN A 166 8.00 -0.77 17.68
C GLN A 166 7.99 -0.20 19.10
N GLY A 167 8.60 0.97 19.24
CA GLY A 167 8.53 1.80 20.43
C GLY A 167 8.21 3.22 20.06
N ILE A 168 7.32 3.87 20.81
CA ILE A 168 6.81 5.20 20.51
C ILE A 168 6.75 6.01 21.79
N ASP A 169 7.43 7.15 21.80
CA ASP A 169 7.18 8.21 22.78
C ASP A 169 5.79 8.78 22.52
N GLN A 170 4.83 8.45 23.38
CA GLN A 170 3.42 8.76 23.15
C GLN A 170 3.03 10.18 23.54
N ASP A 171 3.85 10.86 24.36
CA ASP A 171 3.59 12.24 24.75
C ASP A 171 4.32 13.26 23.84
N PHE A 172 5.27 12.80 23.03
CA PHE A 172 6.07 13.59 22.08
C PHE A 172 6.63 14.87 22.71
N SER A 173 7.15 14.77 23.94
CA SER A 173 7.65 15.90 24.71
C SER A 173 8.98 15.57 25.42
N PRO A 174 9.73 16.57 25.90
CA PRO A 174 10.93 16.34 26.72
C PRO A 174 10.67 15.71 28.10
N LYS A 175 9.43 15.36 28.42
CA LYS A 175 9.03 14.79 29.72
C LYS A 175 8.82 13.29 29.59
N SER A 176 9.37 12.49 30.51
CA SER A 176 9.04 11.06 30.61
C SER A 176 7.65 10.86 31.23
N ILE A 177 6.60 10.83 30.41
CA ILE A 177 5.23 10.62 30.87
C ILE A 177 4.82 9.17 30.60
N TYR A 178 4.87 8.72 29.36
CA TYR A 178 4.59 7.33 29.01
C TYR A 178 5.14 6.92 27.65
N PHE A 179 5.51 5.65 27.52
CA PHE A 179 6.08 5.05 26.33
C PHE A 179 5.29 3.81 25.92
N ALA A 180 5.00 3.67 24.63
CA ALA A 180 4.31 2.51 24.10
C ALA A 180 5.27 1.58 23.36
N ARG A 181 5.19 0.28 23.64
CA ARG A 181 5.87 -0.78 22.88
C ARG A 181 4.83 -1.72 22.31
N GLN A 182 5.06 -2.17 21.09
CA GLN A 182 4.26 -3.20 20.46
C GLN A 182 5.15 -4.22 19.79
N ASP A 183 4.94 -5.48 20.12
CA ASP A 183 5.60 -6.65 19.55
C ASP A 183 4.57 -7.51 18.85
N MET A 184 4.68 -7.66 17.53
CA MET A 184 3.76 -8.47 16.74
C MET A 184 4.52 -9.54 15.96
N LYS A 185 4.02 -10.77 16.02
CA LYS A 185 4.46 -11.87 15.18
C LYS A 185 3.27 -12.40 14.40
N GLN A 186 3.45 -12.54 13.09
CA GLN A 186 2.42 -13.11 12.21
C GLN A 186 3.01 -14.26 11.42
N LYS A 187 2.25 -15.34 11.32
CA LYS A 187 2.47 -16.44 10.39
C LYS A 187 1.24 -16.58 9.52
N MET A 188 1.43 -16.74 8.22
CA MET A 188 0.33 -16.94 7.28
C MET A 188 0.70 -18.01 6.27
N PHE A 189 -0.21 -18.93 6.04
CA PHE A 189 -0.18 -19.89 4.95
C PHE A 189 -1.37 -19.67 4.05
N SER A 190 -1.19 -19.72 2.73
CA SER A 190 -2.29 -19.59 1.79
C SER A 190 -2.08 -20.46 0.55
N GLU A 191 -3.19 -20.90 -0.03
CA GLU A 191 -3.23 -21.62 -1.29
C GLU A 191 -4.32 -21.04 -2.18
N GLU A 192 -3.99 -20.82 -3.44
CA GLU A 192 -4.93 -20.42 -4.47
C GLU A 192 -4.83 -21.36 -5.67
N LEU A 193 -5.96 -21.96 -6.04
CA LEU A 193 -6.10 -22.83 -7.20
C LEU A 193 -7.04 -22.19 -8.22
N ASN A 194 -6.56 -22.02 -9.45
CA ASN A 194 -7.34 -21.50 -10.57
C ASN A 194 -7.36 -22.49 -11.71
N ILE A 195 -8.55 -22.71 -12.28
CA ILE A 195 -8.75 -23.45 -13.52
C ILE A 195 -9.47 -22.52 -14.49
N LYS A 196 -8.91 -22.30 -15.66
CA LYS A 196 -9.48 -21.40 -16.67
C LYS A 196 -9.46 -22.01 -18.06
N SER A 197 -10.43 -21.63 -18.88
CA SER A 197 -10.48 -22.00 -20.29
C SER A 197 -9.30 -21.39 -21.06
N THR A 198 -8.78 -22.13 -22.04
CA THR A 198 -7.76 -21.68 -23.00
C THR A 198 -8.15 -22.01 -24.43
N THR A 199 -9.33 -22.60 -24.64
CA THR A 199 -9.87 -22.85 -25.99
C THR A 199 -10.22 -21.51 -26.64
N PRO A 200 -9.77 -21.26 -27.89
CA PRO A 200 -10.25 -20.12 -28.67
C PRO A 200 -11.79 -20.16 -28.82
N GLY A 201 -12.45 -19.03 -28.65
CA GLY A 201 -13.90 -18.92 -28.77
C GLY A 201 -14.44 -17.68 -28.04
N CYS A 202 -15.72 -17.41 -28.24
CA CYS A 202 -16.38 -16.25 -27.63
C CYS A 202 -16.66 -16.45 -26.13
N TYR A 203 -16.63 -17.69 -25.62
CA TYR A 203 -16.89 -17.97 -24.20
C TYR A 203 -15.61 -18.34 -23.45
N LYS A 204 -15.30 -17.58 -22.41
CA LYS A 204 -14.14 -17.78 -21.52
C LYS A 204 -14.65 -17.93 -20.08
N TRP A 205 -14.09 -18.87 -19.36
CA TRP A 205 -14.46 -19.10 -17.96
C TRP A 205 -13.24 -19.31 -17.07
N LEU A 206 -13.42 -18.99 -15.80
CA LEU A 206 -12.47 -19.23 -14.72
C LEU A 206 -13.21 -19.69 -13.48
N PHE A 207 -12.74 -20.77 -12.85
CA PHE A 207 -13.10 -21.21 -11.51
C PHE A 207 -11.88 -21.11 -10.62
N GLY A 208 -12.06 -20.62 -9.40
CA GLY A 208 -10.98 -20.52 -8.43
C GLY A 208 -11.44 -20.90 -7.03
N ALA A 209 -10.48 -21.42 -6.27
CA ALA A 209 -10.60 -21.67 -4.84
C ALA A 209 -9.40 -21.03 -4.14
N PHE A 210 -9.64 -20.45 -2.97
CA PHE A 210 -8.62 -19.86 -2.14
C PHE A 210 -8.83 -20.30 -0.69
N GLY A 211 -7.76 -20.63 0.01
CA GLY A 211 -7.78 -20.93 1.42
C GLY A 211 -6.59 -20.29 2.12
N PHE A 212 -6.76 -19.89 3.37
CA PHE A 212 -5.66 -19.38 4.19
C PHE A 212 -5.85 -19.69 5.67
N TRP A 213 -4.73 -19.75 6.35
CA TRP A 213 -4.60 -19.69 7.81
C TRP A 213 -3.62 -18.58 8.17
N GLN A 214 -3.93 -17.80 9.21
CA GLN A 214 -3.12 -16.72 9.74
C GLN A 214 -3.16 -16.79 11.27
N GLY A 215 -2.01 -16.75 11.93
CA GLY A 215 -1.89 -16.58 13.38
C GLY A 215 -1.17 -15.26 13.66
N ILE A 216 -1.72 -14.43 14.53
CA ILE A 216 -1.13 -13.16 14.97
C ILE A 216 -1.01 -13.19 16.49
N ASP A 217 0.23 -13.16 16.98
CA ASP A 217 0.58 -12.89 18.37
C ASP A 217 0.95 -11.41 18.50
N ASN A 218 0.26 -10.65 19.32
CA ASN A 218 0.52 -9.23 19.51
C ASN A 218 0.58 -8.87 21.00
N THR A 219 1.64 -8.21 21.43
CA THR A 219 1.82 -7.70 22.78
C THR A 219 1.93 -6.19 22.74
N VAL A 220 1.09 -5.49 23.49
CA VAL A 220 1.12 -4.03 23.65
C VAL A 220 1.44 -3.69 25.10
N THR A 221 2.56 -3.00 25.32
CA THR A 221 3.00 -2.55 26.64
C THR A 221 2.98 -1.02 26.68
N LEU A 222 2.36 -0.45 27.71
CA LEU A 222 2.38 0.99 28.00
C LEU A 222 3.07 1.21 29.34
N ASP A 223 4.22 1.86 29.34
CA ASP A 223 4.95 2.27 30.53
C ASP A 223 4.47 3.66 30.96
N TYR A 224 3.92 3.80 32.15
CA TYR A 224 3.46 5.06 32.75
C TYR A 224 4.50 5.53 33.78
N PHE A 225 5.49 6.29 33.34
CA PHE A 225 6.63 6.68 34.18
C PHE A 225 6.23 7.54 35.37
N THR A 226 5.31 8.50 35.17
CA THR A 226 4.85 9.38 36.25
C THR A 226 4.04 8.67 37.34
N LYS A 227 3.52 7.47 37.04
CA LYS A 227 2.66 6.69 37.94
C LYS A 227 3.33 5.40 38.40
N ASN A 228 4.55 5.15 37.96
CA ASN A 228 5.39 4.00 38.28
C ASN A 228 4.67 2.64 38.13
N TYR A 229 4.00 2.43 36.97
CA TYR A 229 3.46 1.15 36.58
C TYR A 229 3.47 0.98 35.05
N ALA A 230 3.38 -0.25 34.59
CA ALA A 230 3.14 -0.57 33.21
C ALA A 230 1.82 -1.35 33.03
N THR A 231 1.27 -1.29 31.82
CA THR A 231 0.18 -2.18 31.43
C THR A 231 0.63 -3.04 30.27
N ARG A 232 0.30 -4.33 30.29
CA ARG A 232 0.62 -5.28 29.23
C ARG A 232 -0.62 -6.01 28.77
N LYS A 233 -0.91 -5.89 27.47
CA LYS A 233 -2.03 -6.56 26.80
C LYS A 233 -1.48 -7.56 25.79
N LEU A 234 -1.97 -8.78 25.85
CA LEU A 234 -1.61 -9.88 24.95
C LEU A 234 -2.82 -10.26 24.13
N TYR A 235 -2.61 -10.50 22.84
CA TYR A 235 -3.63 -10.91 21.88
C TYR A 235 -3.09 -12.09 21.09
N ASP A 236 -3.80 -13.21 21.10
CA ASP A 236 -3.59 -14.33 20.20
C ASP A 236 -4.79 -14.42 19.27
N THR A 237 -4.56 -14.18 17.97
CA THR A 237 -5.62 -14.02 16.97
C THR A 237 -5.43 -14.97 15.79
N PRO A 238 -5.80 -16.26 15.94
CA PRO A 238 -5.88 -17.18 14.82
C PRO A 238 -7.08 -16.87 13.91
N THR A 239 -6.84 -16.89 12.62
CA THR A 239 -7.85 -16.64 11.58
C THR A 239 -7.69 -17.68 10.48
N TYR A 240 -8.78 -18.24 9.98
CA TYR A 240 -8.79 -19.04 8.77
C TYR A 240 -9.97 -18.67 7.88
N GLY A 241 -9.79 -18.85 6.60
CA GLY A 241 -10.83 -18.55 5.63
C GLY A 241 -10.70 -19.34 4.36
N VAL A 242 -11.84 -19.47 3.67
CA VAL A 242 -11.94 -20.10 2.37
C VAL A 242 -12.78 -19.24 1.43
N ALA A 243 -12.47 -19.30 0.15
CA ALA A 243 -13.27 -18.62 -0.85
C ALA A 243 -13.37 -19.45 -2.12
N PHE A 244 -14.52 -19.33 -2.78
CA PHE A 244 -14.78 -19.91 -4.08
C PHE A 244 -15.27 -18.82 -5.03
N TYR A 245 -14.79 -18.83 -6.26
CA TYR A 245 -15.18 -17.84 -7.23
C TYR A 245 -15.25 -18.37 -8.65
N HIS A 246 -16.11 -17.73 -9.40
CA HIS A 246 -16.31 -18.02 -10.81
C HIS A 246 -16.39 -16.72 -11.60
N GLN A 247 -15.83 -16.71 -12.80
CA GLN A 247 -15.98 -15.64 -13.77
C GLN A 247 -16.23 -16.22 -15.15
N SER A 248 -17.23 -15.70 -15.83
CA SER A 248 -17.52 -15.94 -17.25
C SER A 248 -17.36 -14.65 -18.03
N THR A 249 -16.77 -14.75 -19.22
CA THR A 249 -16.72 -13.66 -20.18
C THR A 249 -17.24 -14.18 -21.52
N ILE A 250 -18.17 -13.44 -22.11
CA ILE A 250 -18.73 -13.71 -23.44
C ILE A 250 -18.28 -12.56 -24.33
N ASP A 251 -17.42 -12.87 -25.29
CA ASP A 251 -16.98 -11.92 -26.31
C ASP A 251 -17.96 -11.93 -27.49
N ASP A 252 -18.06 -10.82 -28.20
CA ASP A 252 -18.93 -10.64 -29.37
C ASP A 252 -20.43 -10.99 -29.09
N LEU A 253 -20.93 -10.61 -27.91
CA LEU A 253 -22.23 -11.05 -27.38
C LEU A 253 -23.43 -10.75 -28.30
N LEU A 254 -23.57 -9.54 -28.79
CA LEU A 254 -24.66 -9.10 -29.70
C LEU A 254 -24.09 -8.51 -30.98
N THR A 255 -22.91 -7.98 -30.91
CA THR A 255 -22.17 -7.38 -32.00
C THR A 255 -20.68 -7.59 -31.77
N ARG A 256 -19.91 -7.59 -32.86
CA ARG A 256 -18.45 -7.74 -32.78
C ARG A 256 -17.82 -6.63 -31.92
N GLY A 257 -16.97 -7.04 -30.98
CA GLY A 257 -16.28 -6.15 -30.06
C GLY A 257 -17.02 -5.90 -28.74
N LEU A 258 -18.29 -6.34 -28.58
CA LEU A 258 -19.02 -6.22 -27.32
C LEU A 258 -18.79 -7.45 -26.45
N SER A 259 -18.19 -7.25 -25.27
CA SER A 259 -17.90 -8.32 -24.30
C SER A 259 -18.64 -8.08 -22.99
N LEU A 260 -19.26 -9.12 -22.45
CA LEU A 260 -19.89 -9.13 -21.14
C LEU A 260 -19.11 -10.06 -20.21
N THR A 261 -18.68 -9.54 -19.08
CA THR A 261 -18.07 -10.32 -18.00
C THR A 261 -18.99 -10.33 -16.79
N PHE A 262 -19.27 -11.52 -16.28
CA PHE A 262 -19.96 -11.75 -15.01
C PHE A 262 -19.04 -12.52 -14.08
N GLY A 263 -18.95 -12.10 -12.82
CA GLY A 263 -18.16 -12.79 -11.80
C GLY A 263 -18.88 -12.80 -10.46
N ILE A 264 -18.66 -13.85 -9.70
CA ILE A 264 -19.15 -14.00 -8.33
C ILE A 264 -18.07 -14.65 -7.47
N ARG A 265 -17.92 -14.17 -6.26
CA ARG A 265 -17.05 -14.76 -5.26
C ARG A 265 -17.78 -14.83 -3.92
N TYR A 266 -17.64 -15.96 -3.26
CA TYR A 266 -18.08 -16.18 -1.89
C TYR A 266 -16.87 -16.37 -1.00
N ASP A 267 -16.76 -15.58 0.05
CA ASP A 267 -15.73 -15.67 1.09
C ASP A 267 -16.37 -16.06 2.42
N TYR A 268 -15.76 -16.98 3.14
CA TYR A 268 -16.04 -17.31 4.53
C TYR A 268 -14.77 -17.19 5.35
N GLU A 269 -14.87 -16.52 6.51
CA GLU A 269 -13.77 -16.32 7.44
C GLU A 269 -14.23 -16.53 8.88
N HIS A 270 -13.40 -17.20 9.65
CA HIS A 270 -13.56 -17.34 11.09
C HIS A 270 -12.28 -16.85 11.78
N THR A 271 -12.44 -16.00 12.79
CA THR A 271 -11.34 -15.48 13.60
C THR A 271 -11.72 -15.54 15.08
N SER A 272 -10.75 -15.83 15.94
CA SER A 272 -10.88 -15.72 17.38
C SER A 272 -9.79 -14.80 17.92
N ASN A 273 -9.98 -14.33 19.13
CA ASN A 273 -9.00 -13.53 19.85
C ASN A 273 -9.03 -13.92 21.32
N ASP A 274 -7.91 -14.43 21.81
CA ASP A 274 -7.67 -14.67 23.23
C ASP A 274 -6.93 -13.46 23.79
N PHE A 275 -7.55 -12.78 24.76
CA PHE A 275 -7.07 -11.53 25.32
C PHE A 275 -6.72 -11.67 26.78
N LEU A 276 -5.52 -11.17 27.16
CA LEU A 276 -5.09 -11.06 28.54
C LEU A 276 -4.58 -9.63 28.80
N PHE A 277 -4.98 -9.06 29.93
CA PHE A 277 -4.57 -7.74 30.36
C PHE A 277 -3.95 -7.77 31.75
N TYR A 278 -2.72 -7.27 31.86
CA TYR A 278 -1.97 -7.20 33.13
C TYR A 278 -1.61 -5.76 33.47
N LYS A 279 -1.63 -5.45 34.77
CA LYS A 279 -0.98 -4.28 35.35
C LYS A 279 0.28 -4.75 36.07
N GLU A 280 1.42 -4.13 35.75
CA GLU A 280 2.74 -4.46 36.27
C GLU A 280 3.22 -3.30 37.16
N THR A 281 3.69 -3.60 38.38
CA THR A 281 4.22 -2.68 39.38
C THR A 281 5.47 -3.32 40.00
N ASP A 282 6.22 -2.56 40.81
CA ASP A 282 7.37 -3.10 41.55
C ASP A 282 7.00 -4.29 42.45
N GLY A 283 5.72 -4.39 42.87
CA GLY A 283 5.19 -5.47 43.67
C GLY A 283 4.76 -6.71 42.89
N GLY A 284 4.93 -6.73 41.56
CA GLY A 284 4.60 -7.85 40.71
C GLY A 284 3.54 -7.55 39.63
N SER A 285 3.09 -8.59 38.96
CA SER A 285 2.11 -8.54 37.86
C SER A 285 0.73 -9.01 38.35
N LYS A 286 -0.31 -8.22 38.08
CA LYS A 286 -1.70 -8.54 38.41
C LYS A 286 -2.54 -8.59 37.13
N GLN A 287 -3.23 -9.72 36.90
CA GLN A 287 -4.20 -9.82 35.82
C GLN A 287 -5.42 -8.96 36.12
N MET A 288 -5.76 -8.08 35.18
CA MET A 288 -6.85 -7.12 35.29
C MET A 288 -8.10 -7.56 34.52
N ASP A 289 -7.90 -8.21 33.36
CA ASP A 289 -8.98 -8.70 32.50
C ASP A 289 -8.50 -9.88 31.66
N ALA A 290 -9.43 -10.76 31.26
CA ALA A 290 -9.21 -11.86 30.34
C ALA A 290 -10.55 -12.23 29.68
N PHE A 291 -10.55 -12.40 28.39
CA PHE A 291 -11.73 -12.88 27.66
C PHE A 291 -11.31 -13.53 26.32
N ASP A 292 -12.17 -14.38 25.81
CA ASP A 292 -12.13 -14.85 24.43
C ASP A 292 -13.26 -14.22 23.61
N SER A 293 -13.01 -14.01 22.33
CA SER A 293 -14.00 -13.51 21.38
C SER A 293 -13.89 -14.26 20.07
N ARG A 294 -15.02 -14.50 19.40
CA ARG A 294 -15.06 -15.21 18.12
C ARG A 294 -15.96 -14.49 17.14
N LEU A 295 -15.47 -14.34 15.92
CA LEU A 295 -16.20 -13.70 14.83
C LEU A 295 -16.26 -14.61 13.61
N LYS A 296 -17.38 -14.56 12.91
CA LYS A 296 -17.57 -15.25 11.62
C LYS A 296 -18.09 -14.25 10.62
N PHE A 297 -17.50 -14.28 9.44
CA PHE A 297 -17.88 -13.39 8.35
C PHE A 297 -18.17 -14.22 7.11
N SER A 298 -19.22 -13.87 6.39
CA SER A 298 -19.46 -14.38 5.05
C SER A 298 -19.83 -13.23 4.13
N GLN A 299 -19.25 -13.21 2.93
CA GLN A 299 -19.47 -12.15 1.96
C GLN A 299 -19.62 -12.72 0.57
N VAL A 300 -20.57 -12.15 -0.17
CA VAL A 300 -20.71 -12.39 -1.61
C VAL A 300 -20.32 -11.09 -2.32
N THR A 301 -19.37 -11.19 -3.25
CA THR A 301 -18.85 -10.07 -4.02
C THR A 301 -19.08 -10.30 -5.52
N PRO A 302 -20.23 -9.83 -6.07
CA PRO A 302 -20.52 -9.89 -7.50
C PRO A 302 -19.72 -8.83 -8.26
N LYS A 303 -19.47 -9.13 -9.56
CA LYS A 303 -18.89 -8.22 -10.54
C LYS A 303 -19.64 -8.37 -11.86
N ILE A 304 -20.01 -7.25 -12.48
CA ILE A 304 -20.49 -7.19 -13.85
C ILE A 304 -19.66 -6.14 -14.59
N ALA A 305 -19.20 -6.47 -15.79
CA ALA A 305 -18.49 -5.54 -16.65
C ALA A 305 -18.96 -5.69 -18.10
N LEU A 306 -19.30 -4.59 -18.72
CA LEU A 306 -19.62 -4.48 -20.14
C LEU A 306 -18.49 -3.70 -20.80
N GLN A 307 -17.94 -4.19 -21.89
CA GLN A 307 -16.85 -3.59 -22.63
C GLN A 307 -17.16 -3.60 -24.12
N TYR A 308 -16.93 -2.50 -24.79
CA TYR A 308 -17.04 -2.42 -26.25
C TYR A 308 -15.69 -1.95 -26.85
N MET A 309 -15.10 -2.81 -27.67
CA MET A 309 -13.88 -2.54 -28.44
C MET A 309 -14.26 -1.99 -29.81
N PHE A 310 -13.84 -0.76 -30.11
CA PHE A 310 -14.08 -0.17 -31.43
C PHE A 310 -13.22 -0.84 -32.52
N PRO A 311 -13.71 -0.96 -33.75
CA PRO A 311 -12.90 -1.45 -34.88
C PRO A 311 -11.62 -0.60 -35.13
N SER A 312 -11.65 0.68 -34.81
CA SER A 312 -10.59 1.66 -35.03
C SER A 312 -9.59 1.78 -33.86
N THR A 313 -9.50 0.80 -32.94
CA THR A 313 -8.73 0.87 -31.71
C THR A 313 -9.29 1.86 -30.70
N GLY A 314 -9.78 1.39 -29.63
CA GLY A 314 -10.38 2.18 -28.54
C GLY A 314 -11.40 1.33 -27.80
N MET A 315 -11.74 1.72 -26.59
CA MET A 315 -12.59 0.94 -25.73
C MET A 315 -13.49 1.84 -24.89
N LEU A 316 -14.78 1.47 -24.79
CA LEU A 316 -15.69 1.92 -23.74
C LEU A 316 -15.90 0.76 -22.76
N TYR A 317 -16.04 1.09 -21.49
CA TYR A 317 -16.40 0.08 -20.49
C TYR A 317 -17.29 0.67 -19.40
N ALA A 318 -18.13 -0.19 -18.85
CA ALA A 318 -18.90 0.07 -17.64
C ALA A 318 -18.72 -1.10 -16.68
N THR A 319 -18.49 -0.84 -15.40
CA THR A 319 -18.33 -1.88 -14.39
C THR A 319 -19.16 -1.60 -13.14
N VAL A 320 -19.68 -2.67 -12.56
CA VAL A 320 -20.31 -2.66 -11.23
C VAL A 320 -19.66 -3.77 -10.41
N THR A 321 -19.06 -3.40 -9.29
CA THR A 321 -18.36 -4.34 -8.42
C THR A 321 -18.69 -4.09 -6.95
N LYS A 322 -18.79 -5.17 -6.17
CA LYS A 322 -18.87 -5.09 -4.71
C LYS A 322 -17.54 -5.48 -4.10
N GLY A 323 -17.03 -4.65 -3.19
CA GLY A 323 -15.86 -4.93 -2.36
C GLY A 323 -16.23 -5.00 -0.88
N TYR A 324 -15.33 -5.56 -0.06
CA TYR A 324 -15.49 -5.54 1.40
C TYR A 324 -14.13 -5.54 2.10
N LYS A 325 -14.15 -5.07 3.35
CA LYS A 325 -13.07 -5.20 4.31
C LYS A 325 -13.59 -5.94 5.52
N THR A 326 -12.79 -6.86 6.07
CA THR A 326 -13.21 -7.70 7.19
C THR A 326 -13.46 -6.89 8.46
N GLY A 327 -14.30 -7.41 9.34
CA GLY A 327 -14.35 -6.99 10.73
C GLY A 327 -13.14 -7.50 11.52
N GLY A 328 -13.14 -7.24 12.81
CA GLY A 328 -12.02 -7.65 13.66
C GLY A 328 -12.19 -7.23 15.12
N PHE A 329 -11.07 -7.25 15.83
CA PHE A 329 -10.96 -6.93 17.24
C PHE A 329 -10.18 -5.64 17.45
N ASN A 330 -10.64 -4.82 18.41
CA ASN A 330 -9.92 -3.62 18.82
C ASN A 330 -8.87 -3.96 19.89
N THR A 331 -7.69 -3.38 19.74
CA THR A 331 -6.60 -3.49 20.73
C THR A 331 -6.75 -2.51 21.89
N SER A 332 -7.66 -1.56 21.78
CA SER A 332 -8.03 -0.61 22.82
C SER A 332 -9.53 -0.38 22.73
N PHE A 333 -10.22 -0.36 23.86
CA PHE A 333 -11.67 -0.16 23.94
C PHE A 333 -12.04 0.34 25.33
N ASP A 334 -13.17 1.08 25.43
CA ASP A 334 -13.73 1.57 26.71
C ASP A 334 -14.84 0.65 27.23
N ARG A 335 -15.61 0.04 26.31
CA ARG A 335 -16.78 -0.77 26.62
C ARG A 335 -16.67 -2.15 25.96
N GLU A 336 -17.41 -3.10 26.46
CA GLU A 336 -17.45 -4.45 25.91
C GLU A 336 -17.91 -4.48 24.43
N GLU A 337 -18.90 -3.66 24.08
CA GLU A 337 -19.40 -3.52 22.70
C GLU A 337 -18.37 -3.00 21.70
N ASP A 338 -17.34 -2.27 22.18
CA ASP A 338 -16.25 -1.73 21.38
C ASP A 338 -15.09 -2.73 21.19
N ARG A 339 -15.18 -3.93 21.78
CA ARG A 339 -14.16 -5.00 21.60
C ARG A 339 -14.04 -5.44 20.14
N THR A 340 -15.14 -5.34 19.40
CA THR A 340 -15.21 -5.82 18.01
C THR A 340 -15.81 -4.80 17.06
N PHE A 341 -15.50 -4.93 15.78
CA PHE A 341 -16.13 -4.15 14.72
C PHE A 341 -16.53 -5.04 13.55
N ARG A 342 -17.58 -4.65 12.84
CA ARG A 342 -18.18 -5.40 11.74
C ARG A 342 -17.45 -5.14 10.41
N PRO A 343 -17.62 -6.01 9.39
CA PRO A 343 -17.16 -5.73 8.03
C PRO A 343 -17.79 -4.45 7.47
N GLU A 344 -17.01 -3.75 6.67
CA GLU A 344 -17.50 -2.67 5.81
C GLU A 344 -17.60 -3.15 4.35
N THR A 345 -18.52 -2.58 3.59
CA THR A 345 -18.76 -2.95 2.20
C THR A 345 -18.90 -1.73 1.30
N SER A 346 -18.49 -1.86 0.05
CA SER A 346 -18.68 -0.82 -0.96
C SER A 346 -19.24 -1.40 -2.25
N TRP A 347 -20.10 -0.61 -2.92
CA TRP A 347 -20.43 -0.78 -4.32
C TRP A 347 -19.70 0.27 -5.13
N ASN A 348 -18.98 -0.17 -6.15
CA ASN A 348 -18.24 0.68 -7.06
C ASN A 348 -18.85 0.59 -8.46
N TYR A 349 -19.19 1.74 -9.02
CA TYR A 349 -19.74 1.92 -10.37
C TYR A 349 -18.75 2.75 -11.16
N GLU A 350 -18.32 2.26 -12.31
CA GLU A 350 -17.38 2.93 -13.20
C GLU A 350 -17.90 2.97 -14.63
N LEU A 351 -17.66 4.09 -15.30
CA LEU A 351 -17.85 4.28 -16.73
C LEU A 351 -16.60 4.92 -17.29
N GLY A 352 -15.93 4.27 -18.22
CA GLY A 352 -14.68 4.78 -18.75
C GLY A 352 -14.51 4.55 -20.24
N ALA A 353 -13.58 5.32 -20.81
CA ALA A 353 -13.15 5.23 -22.18
C ALA A 353 -11.63 5.25 -22.27
N LYS A 354 -11.08 4.46 -23.18
CA LYS A 354 -9.65 4.45 -23.56
C LYS A 354 -9.57 4.59 -25.07
N HIS A 355 -8.77 5.55 -25.52
CA HIS A 355 -8.62 5.78 -26.95
C HIS A 355 -7.20 6.27 -27.29
N PRO A 356 -6.56 5.67 -28.28
CA PRO A 356 -5.31 6.20 -28.81
C PRO A 356 -5.57 7.50 -29.61
N LEU A 357 -4.68 8.44 -29.48
CA LEU A 357 -4.69 9.74 -30.15
C LEU A 357 -3.41 9.93 -30.97
N LEU A 358 -3.40 10.90 -31.90
CA LEU A 358 -2.23 11.26 -32.71
C LEU A 358 -1.58 10.03 -33.39
N ASP A 359 -2.35 9.25 -34.14
CA ASP A 359 -1.89 8.05 -34.84
C ASP A 359 -1.19 7.04 -33.90
N ASN A 360 -1.82 6.76 -32.75
CA ASN A 360 -1.33 5.88 -31.67
C ASN A 360 -0.09 6.39 -30.92
N ARG A 361 0.28 7.66 -31.06
CA ARG A 361 1.40 8.25 -30.32
C ARG A 361 1.05 8.58 -28.86
N LEU A 362 -0.22 8.82 -28.58
CA LEU A 362 -0.74 9.07 -27.23
C LEU A 362 -1.87 8.10 -26.92
N ASN A 363 -1.96 7.64 -25.69
CA ASN A 363 -3.09 6.91 -25.13
C ASN A 363 -3.80 7.82 -24.13
N ALA A 364 -5.09 8.03 -24.35
CA ALA A 364 -5.96 8.78 -23.45
C ALA A 364 -6.94 7.84 -22.75
N GLU A 365 -7.13 8.06 -21.49
CA GLU A 365 -8.12 7.35 -20.67
C GLU A 365 -8.90 8.36 -19.82
N ILE A 366 -10.22 8.17 -19.74
CA ILE A 366 -11.11 8.87 -18.82
C ILE A 366 -11.98 7.85 -18.11
N CYS A 367 -12.16 8.02 -16.82
CA CYS A 367 -13.01 7.18 -15.97
C CYS A 367 -13.83 8.06 -15.04
N PHE A 368 -15.13 7.85 -15.02
CA PHE A 368 -16.05 8.38 -14.02
C PHE A 368 -16.36 7.28 -13.04
N PHE A 369 -16.30 7.55 -11.75
CA PHE A 369 -16.59 6.58 -10.70
C PHE A 369 -17.57 7.12 -9.67
N TRP A 370 -18.32 6.20 -9.08
CA TRP A 370 -19.16 6.42 -7.92
C TRP A 370 -19.08 5.22 -6.99
N ILE A 371 -18.74 5.48 -5.72
CA ILE A 371 -18.57 4.48 -4.66
C ILE A 371 -19.58 4.77 -3.55
N ASP A 372 -20.46 3.82 -3.27
CA ASP A 372 -21.36 3.82 -2.12
C ASP A 372 -20.79 2.90 -1.04
N TRP A 373 -20.44 3.47 0.10
CA TRP A 373 -19.70 2.80 1.17
C TRP A 373 -20.56 2.70 2.43
N LYS A 374 -20.75 1.48 2.96
CA LYS A 374 -21.58 1.19 4.12
C LYS A 374 -20.78 0.60 5.26
N ASN A 375 -21.17 0.91 6.50
CA ASN A 375 -20.52 0.46 7.73
C ASN A 375 -19.02 0.78 7.75
N GLN A 376 -18.63 1.96 7.27
CA GLN A 376 -17.23 2.37 7.20
C GLN A 376 -16.57 2.29 8.57
N GLN A 377 -15.40 1.67 8.64
CA GLN A 377 -14.59 1.55 9.84
C GLN A 377 -13.81 2.83 10.06
N ILE A 378 -14.13 3.56 11.12
CA ILE A 378 -13.51 4.85 11.46
C ILE A 378 -12.88 4.76 12.83
N TYR A 379 -11.68 5.33 12.98
CA TYR A 379 -11.02 5.47 14.27
C TYR A 379 -11.71 6.53 15.12
N GLN A 380 -12.09 6.17 16.34
CA GLN A 380 -12.58 7.08 17.36
C GLN A 380 -11.64 7.07 18.56
N MET A 381 -11.48 8.24 19.21
CA MET A 381 -10.68 8.35 20.42
C MET A 381 -11.38 7.66 21.60
N LEU A 382 -10.59 7.01 22.44
CA LEU A 382 -11.05 6.55 23.75
C LEU A 382 -11.49 7.72 24.63
N ALA A 383 -12.35 7.48 25.60
CA ALA A 383 -12.78 8.50 26.58
C ALA A 383 -11.60 9.10 27.37
N THR A 384 -10.54 8.31 27.57
CA THR A 384 -9.28 8.75 28.21
C THR A 384 -8.42 9.64 27.31
N GLN A 385 -8.77 9.82 26.03
CA GLN A 385 -7.98 10.50 24.98
C GLN A 385 -6.59 9.88 24.73
N ASN A 386 -6.30 8.72 25.31
CA ASN A 386 -5.03 8.00 25.18
C ASN A 386 -5.23 6.69 24.40
N GLY A 387 -5.44 6.78 23.10
CA GLY A 387 -5.65 5.65 22.23
C GLY A 387 -6.90 5.78 21.37
N GLN A 388 -7.01 4.89 20.41
CA GLN A 388 -8.08 4.87 19.42
C GLN A 388 -8.62 3.45 19.26
N PHE A 389 -9.88 3.34 18.86
CA PHE A 389 -10.51 2.08 18.49
C PHE A 389 -11.31 2.27 17.19
N LEU A 390 -11.50 1.19 16.45
CA LEU A 390 -12.32 1.17 15.26
C LEU A 390 -13.79 0.98 15.61
N ARG A 391 -14.64 1.81 15.04
CA ARG A 391 -16.09 1.68 15.09
C ARG A 391 -16.67 1.77 13.69
N ASN A 392 -17.74 1.03 13.42
CA ASN A 392 -18.46 1.18 12.16
C ASN A 392 -19.27 2.49 12.23
N ALA A 393 -18.88 3.44 11.42
CA ALA A 393 -19.65 4.65 11.15
C ALA A 393 -20.79 4.34 10.17
N GLY A 394 -21.66 5.29 9.90
CA GLY A 394 -22.78 5.12 9.01
C GLY A 394 -22.39 4.83 7.56
N ARG A 395 -22.68 5.75 6.67
CA ARG A 395 -22.50 5.62 5.22
C ARG A 395 -21.66 6.77 4.67
N SER A 396 -20.80 6.49 3.71
CA SER A 396 -20.09 7.52 2.96
C SER A 396 -20.22 7.31 1.45
N GLU A 397 -19.96 8.36 0.71
CA GLU A 397 -20.02 8.38 -0.75
C GLU A 397 -18.75 9.01 -1.29
N SER A 398 -18.20 8.41 -2.34
CA SER A 398 -17.10 9.00 -3.11
C SER A 398 -17.46 8.98 -4.58
N LYS A 399 -17.29 10.11 -5.28
CA LYS A 399 -17.51 10.21 -6.72
C LYS A 399 -16.48 11.12 -7.34
N GLY A 400 -16.12 10.82 -8.58
CA GLY A 400 -15.08 11.60 -9.22
C GLY A 400 -14.83 11.24 -10.66
N VAL A 401 -13.75 11.82 -11.16
CA VAL A 401 -13.24 11.58 -12.51
C VAL A 401 -11.73 11.42 -12.46
N GLU A 402 -11.24 10.47 -13.24
CA GLU A 402 -9.82 10.24 -13.47
C GLU A 402 -9.53 10.40 -14.97
N VAL A 403 -8.44 11.09 -15.28
CA VAL A 403 -7.96 11.28 -16.63
C VAL A 403 -6.48 10.90 -16.69
N SER A 404 -6.12 10.09 -17.67
CA SER A 404 -4.72 9.72 -17.94
C SER A 404 -4.41 9.96 -19.41
N LEU A 405 -3.25 10.57 -19.67
CA LEU A 405 -2.69 10.76 -20.99
C LEU A 405 -1.23 10.33 -20.98
N GLN A 406 -0.85 9.39 -21.83
CA GLN A 406 0.52 8.85 -21.89
C GLN A 406 0.95 8.52 -23.30
N GLY A 407 2.17 8.86 -23.67
CA GLY A 407 2.77 8.45 -24.94
C GLY A 407 3.91 9.34 -25.41
N ASN A 408 4.24 9.19 -26.69
CA ASN A 408 5.36 9.87 -27.35
C ASN A 408 4.82 10.81 -28.44
N PRO A 409 4.39 12.04 -28.09
CA PRO A 409 3.80 12.97 -29.07
C PRO A 409 4.78 13.36 -30.19
N VAL A 410 6.06 13.43 -29.86
CA VAL A 410 7.16 13.67 -30.79
C VAL A 410 8.33 12.72 -30.49
N ASN A 411 9.22 12.53 -31.46
CA ASN A 411 10.37 11.66 -31.27
C ASN A 411 11.26 12.10 -30.10
N GLY A 412 11.62 11.15 -29.26
CA GLY A 412 12.46 11.37 -28.09
C GLY A 412 11.70 11.90 -26.86
N LEU A 413 10.48 12.42 -27.00
CA LEU A 413 9.69 12.95 -25.88
C LEU A 413 8.61 11.94 -25.46
N MET A 414 8.70 11.43 -24.25
CA MET A 414 7.62 10.73 -23.57
C MET A 414 6.95 11.66 -22.58
N VAL A 415 5.62 11.72 -22.58
CA VAL A 415 4.83 12.49 -21.62
C VAL A 415 3.85 11.59 -20.90
N GLN A 416 3.59 11.91 -19.65
CA GLN A 416 2.55 11.30 -18.83
C GLN A 416 1.82 12.37 -18.04
N VAL A 417 0.50 12.41 -18.16
CA VAL A 417 -0.36 13.32 -17.38
C VAL A 417 -1.45 12.50 -16.72
N ASN A 418 -1.56 12.60 -15.42
CA ASN A 418 -2.64 11.99 -14.65
C ASN A 418 -3.33 13.07 -13.83
N TYR A 419 -4.63 13.06 -13.82
CA TYR A 419 -5.46 13.94 -13.00
C TYR A 419 -6.59 13.16 -12.38
N GLY A 420 -6.81 13.36 -11.08
CA GLY A 420 -7.93 12.82 -10.32
C GLY A 420 -8.69 13.93 -9.59
N PHE A 421 -10.01 13.92 -9.73
CA PHE A 421 -10.92 14.69 -8.90
C PHE A 421 -11.78 13.74 -8.09
N THR A 422 -11.82 13.94 -6.76
CA THR A 422 -12.56 13.09 -5.83
C THR A 422 -13.40 13.95 -4.88
N HIS A 423 -14.72 13.73 -4.90
CA HIS A 423 -15.66 14.29 -3.93
C HIS A 423 -16.12 13.17 -3.00
N ALA A 424 -15.51 13.09 -1.82
CA ALA A 424 -15.77 12.05 -0.83
C ALA A 424 -16.33 12.66 0.46
N THR A 425 -17.55 12.28 0.86
CA THR A 425 -18.27 12.85 2.00
C THR A 425 -18.96 11.78 2.82
N PHE A 426 -19.13 12.03 4.12
CA PHE A 426 -20.03 11.26 4.95
C PHE A 426 -21.49 11.52 4.51
N LYS A 427 -22.27 10.47 4.29
CA LYS A 427 -23.72 10.55 4.04
C LYS A 427 -24.53 10.48 5.32
N ASP A 428 -24.06 9.67 6.27
CA ASP A 428 -24.69 9.46 7.57
C ASP A 428 -23.58 9.07 8.55
N TYR A 429 -23.14 10.02 9.36
CA TYR A 429 -22.17 9.76 10.42
C TYR A 429 -22.44 10.66 11.61
N LYS A 430 -22.99 10.04 12.69
CA LYS A 430 -23.20 10.67 13.99
C LYS A 430 -22.24 10.07 15.02
N ASP A 431 -21.43 10.91 15.62
CA ASP A 431 -20.63 10.53 16.78
C ASP A 431 -21.51 10.70 18.05
N GLU A 432 -22.16 9.62 18.46
CA GLU A 432 -23.07 9.61 19.61
C GLU A 432 -22.36 9.99 20.92
N ARG A 433 -21.05 9.74 21.04
CA ARG A 433 -20.27 10.08 22.24
C ARG A 433 -20.06 11.59 22.38
N LYS A 434 -19.86 12.27 21.27
CA LYS A 434 -19.67 13.73 21.20
C LYS A 434 -20.98 14.47 20.97
N GLY A 435 -22.05 13.78 20.55
CA GLY A 435 -23.31 14.39 20.14
C GLY A 435 -23.18 15.22 18.85
N ILE A 436 -22.22 14.91 17.98
CA ILE A 436 -21.92 15.68 16.77
C ILE A 436 -22.33 14.88 15.53
N ASP A 437 -23.00 15.56 14.60
CA ASP A 437 -23.32 15.03 13.28
C ASP A 437 -22.30 15.56 12.26
N TYR A 438 -21.52 14.63 11.66
CA TYR A 438 -20.53 14.92 10.63
C TYR A 438 -21.06 14.67 9.20
N SER A 439 -22.35 14.38 9.04
CA SER A 439 -22.97 14.16 7.72
C SER A 439 -22.77 15.37 6.83
N GLY A 440 -22.37 15.15 5.59
CA GLY A 440 -22.01 16.19 4.62
C GLY A 440 -20.57 16.65 4.67
N ASN A 441 -19.81 16.37 5.73
CA ASN A 441 -18.39 16.70 5.81
C ASN A 441 -17.55 15.80 4.88
N PHE A 442 -16.42 16.33 4.42
CA PHE A 442 -15.45 15.57 3.64
C PHE A 442 -14.79 14.48 4.48
N LEU A 443 -14.53 13.34 3.84
CA LEU A 443 -13.74 12.27 4.44
C LEU A 443 -12.32 12.75 4.74
N PRO A 444 -11.79 12.45 5.93
CA PRO A 444 -10.39 12.74 6.25
C PRO A 444 -9.41 12.04 5.31
N MET A 445 -8.24 12.66 5.10
CA MET A 445 -7.09 12.13 4.33
C MET A 445 -7.39 11.87 2.84
N VAL A 446 -8.48 12.39 2.29
CA VAL A 446 -8.82 12.28 0.88
C VAL A 446 -8.61 13.64 0.19
N PRO A 447 -7.56 13.80 -0.64
CA PRO A 447 -7.37 15.03 -1.40
C PRO A 447 -8.46 15.17 -2.48
N ARG A 448 -9.00 16.37 -2.66
CA ARG A 448 -10.02 16.63 -3.67
C ARG A 448 -9.48 16.61 -5.10
N HIS A 449 -8.23 17.00 -5.26
CA HIS A 449 -7.53 17.02 -6.55
C HIS A 449 -6.17 16.38 -6.40
N THR A 450 -5.82 15.53 -7.32
CA THR A 450 -4.48 15.00 -7.47
C THR A 450 -4.05 15.11 -8.91
N PHE A 451 -2.81 15.47 -9.16
CA PHE A 451 -2.27 15.38 -10.50
C PHE A 451 -0.79 15.02 -10.49
N ALA A 452 -0.34 14.39 -11.56
CA ALA A 452 1.04 14.10 -11.84
C ALA A 452 1.32 14.38 -13.32
N VAL A 453 2.34 15.18 -13.57
CA VAL A 453 2.81 15.49 -14.92
C VAL A 453 4.26 15.09 -15.00
N GLY A 454 4.58 14.14 -15.90
CA GLY A 454 5.93 13.65 -16.16
C GLY A 454 6.33 13.87 -17.62
N ALA A 455 7.59 14.19 -17.85
CA ALA A 455 8.18 14.26 -19.16
C ALA A 455 9.61 13.69 -19.13
N ASP A 456 9.90 12.83 -20.09
CA ASP A 456 11.23 12.31 -20.35
C ASP A 456 11.64 12.68 -21.79
N TYR A 457 12.69 13.46 -21.94
CA TYR A 457 13.23 13.79 -23.26
C TYR A 457 14.57 13.07 -23.46
N THR A 458 14.60 12.18 -24.42
CA THR A 458 15.74 11.34 -24.76
C THR A 458 16.37 11.77 -26.08
N ILE A 459 17.66 12.10 -26.05
CA ILE A 459 18.49 12.43 -27.18
C ILE A 459 19.37 11.22 -27.46
N PRO A 460 19.15 10.47 -28.55
CA PRO A 460 20.01 9.37 -28.95
C PRO A 460 21.31 9.91 -29.54
N ASN A 461 22.43 9.30 -29.22
CA ASN A 461 23.77 9.58 -29.75
C ASN A 461 24.13 11.09 -29.82
N PRO A 462 24.00 11.86 -28.71
CA PRO A 462 24.30 13.29 -28.74
C PRO A 462 25.77 13.59 -29.04
N CYS A 463 26.68 12.64 -28.75
CA CYS A 463 28.09 12.71 -29.13
C CYS A 463 28.71 11.29 -29.08
N ARG A 464 29.96 11.16 -29.57
CA ARG A 464 30.70 9.88 -29.63
C ARG A 464 30.79 9.12 -28.30
N HIS A 465 30.78 9.86 -27.20
CA HIS A 465 30.98 9.29 -25.83
C HIS A 465 29.69 9.00 -25.09
N ILE A 466 28.52 9.31 -25.66
CA ILE A 466 27.22 9.13 -25.03
C ILE A 466 26.26 8.54 -26.07
N ASP A 467 25.72 7.34 -25.79
CA ASP A 467 24.74 6.68 -26.64
C ASP A 467 23.33 7.24 -26.42
N ARG A 468 23.05 7.67 -25.19
CA ARG A 468 21.74 8.22 -24.82
C ARG A 468 21.88 9.23 -23.69
N PHE A 469 21.29 10.40 -23.90
CA PHE A 469 21.15 11.43 -22.87
C PHE A 469 19.68 11.67 -22.60
N THR A 470 19.25 11.58 -21.35
CA THR A 470 17.83 11.72 -20.97
C THR A 470 17.67 12.77 -19.88
N ILE A 471 16.75 13.69 -20.10
CA ILE A 471 16.27 14.66 -19.10
C ILE A 471 14.87 14.23 -18.70
N SER A 472 14.66 14.04 -17.41
CA SER A 472 13.37 13.65 -16.82
C SER A 472 12.91 14.72 -15.83
N ALA A 473 11.65 15.07 -15.87
CA ALA A 473 11.01 15.92 -14.86
C ALA A 473 9.65 15.34 -14.49
N ASN A 474 9.30 15.40 -13.22
CA ASN A 474 8.01 14.98 -12.72
C ASN A 474 7.51 16.00 -11.69
N TYR A 475 6.30 16.50 -11.90
CA TYR A 475 5.61 17.36 -10.95
C TYR A 475 4.36 16.67 -10.45
N THR A 476 4.22 16.53 -9.13
CA THR A 476 3.04 15.98 -8.48
C THR A 476 2.37 17.06 -7.64
N GLY A 477 1.06 17.20 -7.77
CA GLY A 477 0.26 18.13 -7.00
C GLY A 477 -0.80 17.42 -6.19
N THR A 478 -0.92 17.78 -4.93
CA THR A 478 -1.94 17.27 -4.01
C THR A 478 -2.78 18.43 -3.53
N GLY A 479 -4.08 18.36 -3.81
CA GLY A 479 -5.06 19.35 -3.38
C GLY A 479 -5.29 19.32 -1.87
N ARG A 480 -6.24 20.16 -1.42
CA ARG A 480 -6.55 20.24 0.01
C ARG A 480 -6.94 18.88 0.58
N ILE A 481 -6.34 18.53 1.74
CA ILE A 481 -6.64 17.36 2.54
C ILE A 481 -7.25 17.81 3.86
N GLN A 482 -8.42 17.28 4.22
CA GLN A 482 -8.97 17.44 5.56
C GLN A 482 -8.34 16.40 6.49
N TRP A 483 -7.90 16.81 7.68
CA TRP A 483 -7.24 15.88 8.59
C TRP A 483 -8.22 15.16 9.53
N LYS A 484 -9.38 15.79 9.80
CA LYS A 484 -10.38 15.30 10.77
C LYS A 484 -11.78 15.36 10.19
N GLU A 485 -12.70 14.64 10.82
CA GLU A 485 -14.10 14.53 10.43
C GLU A 485 -14.85 15.88 10.51
N ASP A 486 -14.42 16.78 11.41
CA ASP A 486 -15.02 18.11 11.58
C ASP A 486 -14.59 19.14 10.50
N ASN A 487 -13.63 18.75 9.65
CA ASN A 487 -13.06 19.54 8.57
C ASN A 487 -12.49 20.93 8.96
N LYS A 488 -12.12 21.09 10.25
CA LYS A 488 -11.57 22.36 10.74
C LYS A 488 -10.09 22.52 10.42
N ILE A 489 -9.35 21.40 10.38
CA ILE A 489 -7.91 21.37 10.16
C ILE A 489 -7.61 20.71 8.83
N SER A 490 -6.85 21.39 7.98
CA SER A 490 -6.53 20.91 6.64
C SER A 490 -5.10 21.23 6.22
N GLN A 491 -4.52 20.38 5.37
CA GLN A 491 -3.33 20.68 4.58
C GLN A 491 -3.79 21.42 3.32
N PRO A 492 -3.30 22.64 3.04
CA PRO A 492 -3.52 23.31 1.76
C PRO A 492 -2.86 22.53 0.60
N TYR A 493 -3.17 22.97 -0.63
CA TYR A 493 -2.46 22.46 -1.81
C TYR A 493 -0.94 22.56 -1.65
N TYR A 494 -0.23 21.52 -2.08
CA TYR A 494 1.22 21.53 -2.26
C TYR A 494 1.63 20.77 -3.52
N GLY A 495 2.80 21.13 -4.08
CA GLY A 495 3.34 20.50 -5.27
C GLY A 495 4.83 20.18 -5.12
N LEU A 496 5.23 19.03 -5.63
CA LEU A 496 6.60 18.50 -5.56
C LEU A 496 7.18 18.37 -6.97
N LEU A 497 8.25 19.08 -7.25
CA LEU A 497 9.04 18.94 -8.47
C LEU A 497 10.22 18.00 -8.23
N ASN A 498 10.32 16.96 -9.05
CA ASN A 498 11.46 16.06 -9.09
C ASN A 498 12.07 16.10 -10.51
N ALA A 499 13.38 16.02 -10.61
CA ALA A 499 14.06 15.94 -11.90
C ALA A 499 15.27 15.01 -11.86
N LYS A 500 15.64 14.50 -13.02
CA LYS A 500 16.80 13.64 -13.21
C LYS A 500 17.42 13.90 -14.58
N VAL A 501 18.74 13.93 -14.63
CA VAL A 501 19.52 13.94 -15.86
C VAL A 501 20.39 12.69 -15.89
N SER A 502 20.40 11.95 -16.99
CA SER A 502 21.18 10.73 -17.12
C SER A 502 21.89 10.64 -18.47
N ALA A 503 23.09 10.05 -18.45
CA ALA A 503 23.90 9.75 -19.62
C ALA A 503 24.26 8.26 -19.60
N THR A 504 24.01 7.57 -20.71
CA THR A 504 24.30 6.15 -20.89
C THR A 504 25.36 5.97 -21.95
N LYS A 505 26.36 5.14 -21.63
CA LYS A 505 27.35 4.63 -22.60
C LYS A 505 27.50 3.13 -22.38
N ASP A 506 27.27 2.37 -23.44
CA ASP A 506 27.31 0.91 -23.43
C ASP A 506 26.45 0.34 -22.28
N PHE A 507 27.07 -0.36 -21.31
CA PHE A 507 26.40 -0.95 -20.16
C PHE A 507 26.33 -0.04 -18.92
N ILE A 508 26.86 1.20 -18.99
CA ILE A 508 26.96 2.12 -17.86
C ILE A 508 25.98 3.27 -18.03
N THR A 509 25.24 3.61 -16.99
CA THR A 509 24.43 4.83 -16.91
C THR A 509 24.81 5.62 -15.66
N PHE A 510 25.15 6.89 -15.84
CA PHE A 510 25.30 7.86 -14.77
C PHE A 510 24.08 8.77 -14.70
N ALA A 511 23.63 9.11 -13.52
CA ALA A 511 22.56 10.08 -13.36
C ALA A 511 22.74 10.96 -12.14
N ILE A 512 22.22 12.18 -12.22
CA ILE A 512 22.03 13.11 -11.11
C ILE A 512 20.54 13.33 -10.96
N TRP A 513 20.03 13.29 -9.74
CA TRP A 513 18.60 13.46 -9.45
C TRP A 513 18.38 14.43 -8.30
N GLY A 514 17.24 15.15 -8.35
CA GLY A 514 16.74 15.98 -7.28
C GLY A 514 15.28 15.69 -6.99
N LYS A 515 14.88 15.67 -5.72
CA LYS A 515 13.49 15.51 -5.27
C LYS A 515 13.08 16.70 -4.43
N ASN A 516 11.79 17.08 -4.50
CA ASN A 516 11.25 18.29 -3.88
C ASN A 516 12.13 19.52 -4.19
N MET A 517 12.46 19.72 -5.46
CA MET A 517 13.39 20.77 -5.91
C MET A 517 12.86 22.19 -5.65
N THR A 518 11.56 22.35 -5.48
CA THR A 518 10.93 23.63 -5.11
C THR A 518 11.00 23.92 -3.61
N GLY A 519 11.48 22.97 -2.80
CA GLY A 519 11.55 23.13 -1.34
C GLY A 519 10.16 23.30 -0.70
N ALA A 520 9.12 22.65 -1.26
CA ALA A 520 7.77 22.76 -0.74
C ALA A 520 7.69 22.30 0.71
N ASP A 521 7.12 23.16 1.58
CA ASP A 521 6.83 22.90 2.98
C ASP A 521 5.38 22.44 3.12
N TYR A 522 5.16 21.23 3.69
CA TYR A 522 3.85 20.63 3.86
C TYR A 522 3.85 19.67 5.04
N SER A 523 2.68 19.44 5.63
CA SER A 523 2.47 18.37 6.60
C SER A 523 2.16 17.07 5.84
N ALA A 524 2.97 16.04 6.06
CA ALA A 524 2.74 14.71 5.49
C ALA A 524 1.64 13.95 6.25
N PHE A 525 1.46 14.25 7.53
CA PHE A 525 0.47 13.66 8.40
C PHE A 525 0.15 14.59 9.58
N TYR A 526 -1.10 14.55 10.08
CA TYR A 526 -1.55 15.27 11.26
C TYR A 526 -2.53 14.41 12.06
N PHE A 527 -2.42 14.46 13.38
CA PHE A 527 -3.37 13.85 14.31
C PHE A 527 -3.39 14.61 15.64
N GLU A 528 -4.34 14.28 16.50
CA GLU A 528 -4.44 14.85 17.84
C GLU A 528 -4.35 13.75 18.89
N THR A 529 -3.63 14.03 19.97
CA THR A 529 -3.59 13.20 21.18
C THR A 529 -3.32 14.05 22.40
N GLY A 530 -3.89 13.70 23.55
CA GLY A 530 -3.70 14.47 24.79
C GLY A 530 -4.05 15.95 24.68
N GLY A 531 -5.02 16.32 23.82
CA GLY A 531 -5.44 17.70 23.58
C GLY A 531 -4.46 18.55 22.75
N LYS A 532 -3.44 17.95 22.14
CA LYS A 532 -2.45 18.61 21.31
C LYS A 532 -2.53 18.13 19.87
N GLY A 533 -2.39 19.02 18.89
CA GLY A 533 -2.14 18.68 17.51
C GLY A 533 -0.68 18.28 17.31
N LEU A 534 -0.45 17.20 16.58
CA LEU A 534 0.84 16.66 16.22
C LEU A 534 0.93 16.47 14.72
N ALA A 535 2.03 16.83 14.10
CA ALA A 535 2.22 16.61 12.66
C ALA A 535 3.64 16.19 12.33
N GLN A 536 3.75 15.51 11.22
CA GLN A 536 5.01 15.17 10.57
C GLN A 536 5.21 16.10 9.37
N LYS A 537 6.36 16.77 9.31
CA LYS A 537 6.78 17.56 8.14
C LYS A 537 7.02 16.65 6.94
N GLY A 538 6.74 17.15 5.74
CA GLY A 538 7.15 16.52 4.50
C GLY A 538 8.66 16.47 4.33
N ARG A 539 9.17 15.56 3.50
CA ARG A 539 10.61 15.45 3.24
C ARG A 539 11.12 16.70 2.53
N PRO A 540 12.26 17.28 2.98
CA PRO A 540 12.86 18.46 2.37
C PRO A 540 13.45 18.14 0.99
N PHE A 541 14.03 19.15 0.33
CA PHE A 541 14.82 18.99 -0.88
C PHE A 541 15.94 17.95 -0.67
N THR A 542 16.00 16.98 -1.60
CA THR A 542 17.08 15.98 -1.64
C THR A 542 17.72 15.95 -3.01
N ILE A 543 19.04 15.74 -3.03
CA ILE A 543 19.85 15.62 -4.25
C ILE A 543 20.80 14.43 -4.11
N GLY A 544 21.04 13.76 -5.21
CA GLY A 544 22.00 12.65 -5.26
C GLY A 544 22.38 12.27 -6.68
N GLY A 545 23.23 11.26 -6.75
CA GLY A 545 23.65 10.66 -7.99
C GLY A 545 23.58 9.14 -7.95
N ASN A 546 23.45 8.51 -9.10
CA ASN A 546 23.51 7.06 -9.20
C ASN A 546 24.33 6.58 -10.38
N ILE A 547 24.89 5.39 -10.24
CA ILE A 547 25.54 4.60 -11.28
C ILE A 547 24.71 3.32 -11.42
N GLN A 548 24.36 3.00 -12.65
CA GLN A 548 23.72 1.75 -13.01
C GLN A 548 24.57 1.00 -14.03
N LEU A 549 24.81 -0.28 -13.79
CA LEU A 549 25.52 -1.19 -14.67
C LEU A 549 24.58 -2.32 -15.10
N ASN A 550 24.51 -2.59 -16.41
CA ASN A 550 23.65 -3.64 -16.98
C ASN A 550 24.50 -4.50 -17.94
N PHE A 551 24.84 -5.71 -17.52
CA PHE A 551 25.67 -6.66 -18.27
C PHE A 551 24.85 -7.75 -18.95
#